data_52de82e3a859d7bccc4fe527f378cce4
#
_entry.id   52de82e3a859d7bccc4fe527f378cce4
#
_cell.length_a   1.000
_cell.length_b   1.000
_cell.length_c   1.000
_cell.angle_alpha   90.00
_cell.angle_beta   90.00
_cell.angle_gamma   90.00
#
_symmetry.space_group_name_H-M   'P 1'
#
loop_
_entity.id
_entity.type
_entity.pdbx_description
1 polymer ?
#
loop_
_entity_poly.entity_id
_entity_poly.type
_entity_poly.pdbx_seq_one_letter_code
_entity_poly.pdbx_strand_id
1 'polypeptide(L)'
;MPDEPRHLSEVLNAGPVARVLRESERRRLETARIRNLLPADEAAHVVSAATNEAGELVLVMDTPGWAARVRYCLRDLPNADVKIRTLPRG
;
A
#
# COMPACT_ATOMS: atom_id res chain seq x y z
N MET A 1 -25.86 -22.14 -15.31
CA MET A 1 -24.74 -22.53 -16.14
C MET A 1 -23.49 -22.54 -15.28
N PRO A 2 -22.95 -23.70 -15.04
CA PRO A 2 -21.77 -23.82 -14.19
C PRO A 2 -20.52 -23.14 -14.77
N ASP A 3 -20.51 -22.91 -16.07
CA ASP A 3 -19.35 -22.28 -16.71
C ASP A 3 -19.28 -20.78 -16.55
N GLU A 4 -20.38 -20.14 -16.19
CA GLU A 4 -20.43 -18.68 -16.12
C GLU A 4 -19.48 -18.08 -15.07
N PRO A 5 -19.44 -18.59 -13.84
CA PRO A 5 -18.48 -18.05 -12.86
C PRO A 5 -17.04 -18.24 -13.30
N ARG A 6 -16.75 -19.39 -13.93
CA ARG A 6 -15.40 -19.65 -14.43
C ARG A 6 -15.06 -18.73 -15.58
N HIS A 7 -16.03 -18.47 -16.46
CA HIS A 7 -15.83 -17.57 -17.59
C HIS A 7 -15.53 -16.15 -17.12
N LEU A 8 -16.27 -15.67 -16.12
CA LEU A 8 -16.02 -14.36 -15.54
C LEU A 8 -14.63 -14.29 -14.93
N SER A 9 -14.20 -15.34 -14.25
CA SER A 9 -12.88 -15.41 -13.68
C SER A 9 -11.80 -15.34 -14.75
N GLU A 10 -11.99 -16.02 -15.87
CA GLU A 10 -11.04 -15.96 -16.98
C GLU A 10 -10.98 -14.58 -17.60
N VAL A 11 -12.12 -13.92 -17.77
CA VAL A 11 -12.16 -12.56 -18.32
C VAL A 11 -11.43 -11.59 -17.40
N LEU A 12 -11.67 -11.69 -16.09
CA LEU A 12 -11.00 -10.82 -15.12
C LEU A 12 -9.50 -11.07 -15.08
N ASN A 13 -9.07 -12.31 -15.28
CA ASN A 13 -7.65 -12.63 -15.27
C ASN A 13 -6.92 -12.26 -16.56
N ALA A 14 -7.64 -12.05 -17.64
CA ALA A 14 -7.05 -11.78 -18.95
C ALA A 14 -6.99 -10.30 -19.31
N GLY A 15 -7.68 -9.42 -18.58
CA GLY A 15 -7.85 -8.03 -18.98
C GLY A 15 -7.12 -7.03 -18.09
N PRO A 16 -7.15 -5.73 -18.49
CA PRO A 16 -6.57 -4.65 -17.69
C PRO A 16 -7.22 -4.51 -16.32
N VAL A 17 -8.51 -4.83 -16.21
CA VAL A 17 -9.23 -4.78 -14.93
C VAL A 17 -8.61 -5.74 -13.92
N ALA A 18 -8.24 -6.94 -14.38
CA ALA A 18 -7.61 -7.93 -13.51
C ALA A 18 -6.27 -7.43 -12.98
N ARG A 19 -5.51 -6.73 -13.82
CA ARG A 19 -4.23 -6.16 -13.40
C ARG A 19 -4.44 -5.12 -12.32
N VAL A 20 -5.41 -4.23 -12.49
CA VAL A 20 -5.72 -3.19 -11.52
C VAL A 20 -6.16 -3.80 -10.19
N LEU A 21 -6.99 -4.85 -10.24
CA LEU A 21 -7.44 -5.53 -9.03
C LEU A 21 -6.29 -6.20 -8.29
N ARG A 22 -5.36 -6.82 -9.01
CA ARG A 22 -4.19 -7.46 -8.38
C ARG A 22 -3.26 -6.43 -7.76
N GLU A 23 -3.06 -5.29 -8.42
CA GLU A 23 -2.24 -4.22 -7.87
C GLU A 23 -2.87 -3.61 -6.63
N SER A 24 -4.19 -3.41 -6.64
CA SER A 24 -4.90 -2.88 -5.49
C SER A 24 -4.80 -3.82 -4.30
N GLU A 25 -4.92 -5.13 -4.53
CA GLU A 25 -4.82 -6.12 -3.47
C GLU A 25 -3.39 -6.18 -2.93
N ARG A 26 -2.40 -6.18 -3.81
CA ARG A 26 -0.99 -6.16 -3.40
C ARG A 26 -0.70 -4.95 -2.54
N ARG A 27 -1.20 -3.79 -2.94
CA ARG A 27 -1.00 -2.54 -2.19
C ARG A 27 -1.65 -2.62 -0.83
N ARG A 28 -2.83 -3.22 -0.75
CA ARG A 28 -3.54 -3.38 0.52
C ARG A 28 -2.79 -4.29 1.47
N LEU A 29 -2.27 -5.40 0.96
CA LEU A 29 -1.49 -6.35 1.75
C LEU A 29 -0.18 -5.72 2.22
N GLU A 30 0.48 -4.97 1.36
CA GLU A 30 1.72 -4.29 1.71
C GLU A 30 1.45 -3.21 2.76
N THR A 31 0.37 -2.45 2.62
CA THR A 31 -0.03 -1.46 3.62
C THR A 31 -0.24 -2.11 4.98
N ALA A 32 -0.95 -3.24 5.02
CA ALA A 32 -1.20 -3.96 6.27
C ALA A 32 0.10 -4.46 6.90
N ARG A 33 1.02 -4.98 6.07
CA ARG A 33 2.30 -5.46 6.56
C ARG A 33 3.12 -4.34 7.18
N ILE A 34 3.17 -3.18 6.51
CA ILE A 34 3.92 -2.05 7.02
C ILE A 34 3.30 -1.52 8.30
N ARG A 35 1.97 -1.45 8.37
CA ARG A 35 1.29 -1.03 9.59
C ARG A 35 1.65 -1.93 10.78
N ASN A 36 1.79 -3.22 10.54
CA ASN A 36 2.15 -4.17 11.60
C ASN A 36 3.59 -4.00 12.09
N LEU A 37 4.44 -3.40 11.29
CA LEU A 37 5.84 -3.15 11.65
C LEU A 37 6.03 -1.83 12.40
N LEU A 38 5.06 -0.93 12.32
CA LEU A 38 5.14 0.38 12.96
C LEU A 38 4.46 0.36 14.32
N PRO A 39 4.85 1.28 15.23
CA PRO A 39 4.10 1.47 16.46
C PRO A 39 2.64 1.79 16.17
N ALA A 40 1.75 1.41 17.08
CA ALA A 40 0.32 1.53 16.85
C ALA A 40 -0.14 2.93 16.52
N ASP A 41 0.45 3.94 17.18
CA ASP A 41 0.06 5.33 16.94
C ASP A 41 0.40 5.78 15.53
N GLU A 42 1.61 5.50 15.07
CA GLU A 42 2.04 5.84 13.72
C GLU A 42 1.28 5.03 12.68
N ALA A 43 1.06 3.75 12.95
CA ALA A 43 0.35 2.86 12.04
C ALA A 43 -1.06 3.34 11.76
N ALA A 44 -1.73 3.90 12.77
CA ALA A 44 -3.11 4.39 12.64
C ALA A 44 -3.23 5.53 11.63
N HIS A 45 -2.13 6.23 11.35
CA HIS A 45 -2.13 7.38 10.44
C HIS A 45 -1.54 7.07 9.07
N VAL A 46 -1.23 5.81 8.79
CA VAL A 46 -0.78 5.37 7.47
C VAL A 46 -2.01 5.15 6.58
N VAL A 47 -2.10 5.95 5.53
CA VAL A 47 -3.17 5.81 4.54
C VAL A 47 -2.85 4.67 3.59
N SER A 48 -1.61 4.63 3.11
CA SER A 48 -1.17 3.54 2.24
C SER A 48 0.35 3.40 2.30
N ALA A 49 0.81 2.22 1.94
CA ALA A 49 2.23 1.91 1.83
C ALA A 49 2.41 0.97 0.65
N ALA A 50 3.28 1.32 -0.27
CA ALA A 50 3.53 0.51 -1.45
C ALA A 50 4.94 0.74 -1.96
N THR A 51 5.55 -0.32 -2.48
CA THR A 51 6.87 -0.23 -3.10
C THR A 51 6.70 0.12 -4.57
N ASN A 52 7.43 1.15 -5.04
CA ASN A 52 7.37 1.56 -6.43
C ASN A 52 8.34 0.73 -7.29
N GLU A 53 8.39 1.04 -8.58
CA GLU A 53 9.24 0.30 -9.52
C GLU A 53 10.74 0.43 -9.20
N ALA A 54 11.12 1.51 -8.56
CA ALA A 54 12.52 1.72 -8.17
C ALA A 54 12.90 0.98 -6.89
N GLY A 55 11.95 0.28 -6.26
CA GLY A 55 12.20 -0.43 -5.02
C GLY A 55 12.07 0.43 -3.78
N GLU A 56 11.61 1.68 -3.93
CA GLU A 56 11.40 2.57 -2.80
C GLU A 56 10.03 2.32 -2.18
N LEU A 57 9.97 2.29 -0.84
CA LEU A 57 8.70 2.23 -0.14
C LEU A 57 8.13 3.64 -0.05
N VAL A 58 6.93 3.82 -0.55
CA VAL A 58 6.24 5.11 -0.47
C VAL A 58 5.16 5.01 0.60
N LEU A 59 5.34 5.77 1.68
CA LEU A 59 4.37 5.86 2.76
C LEU A 59 3.54 7.12 2.56
N VAL A 60 2.23 6.97 2.61
CA VAL A 60 1.32 8.11 2.56
C VAL A 60 0.67 8.25 3.92
N MET A 61 0.90 9.37 4.57
CA MET A 61 0.35 9.68 5.88
C MET A 61 -0.82 10.64 5.74
N ASP A 62 -1.72 10.63 6.72
CA ASP A 62 -2.91 11.48 6.65
C ASP A 62 -2.62 12.96 6.95
N THR A 63 -1.59 13.25 7.74
CA THR A 63 -1.22 14.63 8.08
C THR A 63 0.29 14.82 8.05
N PRO A 64 0.76 16.07 7.84
CA PRO A 64 2.20 16.37 7.89
C PRO A 64 2.83 16.09 9.25
N GLY A 65 2.08 16.30 10.34
CA GLY A 65 2.58 16.02 11.69
C GLY A 65 2.94 14.55 11.86
N TRP A 66 2.08 13.65 11.42
CA TRP A 66 2.35 12.22 11.50
C TRP A 66 3.41 11.78 10.51
N ALA A 67 3.48 12.44 9.34
CA ALA A 67 4.57 12.19 8.39
C ALA A 67 5.93 12.50 9.02
N ALA A 68 6.03 13.58 9.77
CA ALA A 68 7.26 13.94 10.47
C ALA A 68 7.60 12.91 11.55
N ARG A 69 6.60 12.44 12.30
CA ARG A 69 6.81 11.48 13.38
C ARG A 69 7.23 10.12 12.89
N VAL A 70 6.65 9.64 11.79
CA VAL A 70 6.96 8.31 11.28
C VAL A 70 8.42 8.20 10.85
N ARG A 71 9.08 9.29 10.53
CA ARG A 71 10.49 9.29 10.14
C ARG A 71 11.38 8.68 11.21
N TYR A 72 10.99 8.79 12.48
CA TYR A 72 11.76 8.22 13.57
C TYR A 72 11.59 6.70 13.70
N CYS A 73 10.63 6.14 12.98
CA CYS A 73 10.32 4.70 13.02
C CYS A 73 10.80 3.95 11.78
N LEU A 74 11.49 4.63 10.85
CA LEU A 74 11.86 4.02 9.57
C LEU A 74 12.83 2.85 9.69
N ARG A 75 13.65 2.84 10.75
CA ARG A 75 14.60 1.74 10.95
C ARG A 75 13.91 0.41 11.23
N ASP A 76 12.65 0.43 11.61
CA ASP A 76 11.87 -0.79 11.85
C ASP A 76 11.32 -1.39 10.58
N LEU A 77 11.50 -0.71 9.45
CA LEU A 77 11.00 -1.15 8.15
C LEU A 77 12.08 -1.88 7.37
N PRO A 78 11.71 -2.90 6.57
CA PRO A 78 12.68 -3.69 5.84
C PRO A 78 13.29 -2.96 4.63
N ASN A 79 12.69 -1.86 4.19
CA ASN A 79 13.12 -1.14 3.01
C ASN A 79 14.23 -0.15 3.35
N ALA A 80 15.29 -0.14 2.51
CA ALA A 80 16.40 0.79 2.69
C ALA A 80 16.00 2.22 2.32
N ASP A 81 15.18 2.36 1.27
CA ASP A 81 14.74 3.66 0.80
C ASP A 81 13.26 3.83 1.05
N VAL A 82 12.92 4.85 1.82
CA VAL A 82 11.53 5.15 2.16
C VAL A 82 11.24 6.60 1.83
N LYS A 83 10.17 6.83 1.07
CA LYS A 83 9.65 8.16 0.80
C LYS A 83 8.36 8.35 1.59
N ILE A 84 8.24 9.49 2.23
CA ILE A 84 7.07 9.83 3.02
C ILE A 84 6.32 10.95 2.32
N ARG A 85 5.04 10.74 2.10
CA ARG A 85 4.16 11.72 1.48
C ARG A 85 2.95 11.93 2.38
N THR A 86 2.29 13.06 2.18
CA THR A 86 1.06 13.39 2.89
C THR A 86 -0.07 13.49 1.87
N LEU A 87 -1.27 13.14 2.30
CA LEU A 87 -2.44 13.31 1.44
C LEU A 87 -2.58 14.77 1.04
N PRO A 88 -2.84 15.05 -0.24
CA PRO A 88 -3.08 16.43 -0.66
C PRO A 88 -4.34 16.95 -0.02
N ARG A 89 -4.31 18.20 0.40
CA ARG A 89 -5.50 18.88 0.88
C ARG A 89 -6.26 19.38 -0.33
N GLY A 90 -7.41 18.80 -0.55
CA GLY A 90 -8.22 19.10 -1.71
C GLY A 90 -8.93 20.42 -1.67
#